data_059fcdc31cc13c07596e53e741a5b3ca
#
_entry.id   059fcdc31cc13c07596e53e741a5b3ca
#
_cell.length_a   1.000
_cell.length_b   1.000
_cell.length_c   1.000
_cell.angle_alpha   90.00
_cell.angle_beta   90.00
_cell.angle_gamma   90.00
#
_symmetry.space_group_name_H-M   'P 1'
#
loop_
_entity.id
_entity.type
_entity.pdbx_description
1 polymer ?
#
loop_
_entity_poly.entity_id
_entity_poly.type
_entity_poly.pdbx_seq_one_letter_code
_entity_poly.pdbx_strand_id
1 'polypeptide(L)'
;MRIKVNIPEGSSGDFRIEHITTDTYCGTKEPLDTYTVLFNEHHNIMQDTTREYREHEQFLKEASGDVLVTGLGLGLVNQSLMDNPNVTSVTIVEKYQEVINLVWKHCPKNGIIRLIHSDIYEWKPDCMFDIGWFDSWCGENTHKEYQKKMNELYSPYVHDIRFWKSFGKEQGWGCESEAKE
;
A
#
# COMPACT_ATOMS: atom_id res chain seq x y z
N MET A 1 7.80 -15.13 -0.74
CA MET A 1 6.40 -15.50 -1.12
C MET A 1 5.84 -14.32 -1.88
N ARG A 2 4.94 -14.50 -2.86
CA ARG A 2 4.23 -13.42 -3.55
C ARG A 2 2.74 -13.58 -3.26
N ILE A 3 2.04 -12.49 -3.05
CA ILE A 3 0.58 -12.49 -3.03
C ILE A 3 0.12 -11.99 -4.39
N LYS A 4 -0.47 -12.87 -5.18
CA LYS A 4 -1.04 -12.50 -6.48
C LYS A 4 -2.45 -11.94 -6.25
N VAL A 5 -2.66 -10.70 -6.70
CA VAL A 5 -4.00 -10.10 -6.66
C VAL A 5 -4.77 -10.43 -7.93
N ASN A 6 -6.08 -10.52 -7.83
CA ASN A 6 -6.96 -10.80 -8.97
C ASN A 6 -7.83 -9.57 -9.28
N ILE A 7 -7.17 -8.52 -9.75
CA ILE A 7 -7.81 -7.26 -10.14
C ILE A 7 -7.74 -7.16 -11.66
N PRO A 8 -8.86 -6.99 -12.39
CA PRO A 8 -8.84 -6.84 -13.84
C PRO A 8 -8.23 -5.52 -14.27
N GLU A 9 -7.69 -5.48 -15.49
CA GLU A 9 -7.28 -4.22 -16.12
C GLU A 9 -8.46 -3.25 -16.22
N GLY A 10 -8.14 -1.96 -16.10
CA GLY A 10 -9.13 -0.90 -16.16
C GLY A 10 -8.56 0.43 -15.72
N SER A 11 -9.37 1.49 -15.90
CA SER A 11 -9.00 2.86 -15.49
C SER A 11 -10.14 3.55 -14.73
N SER A 12 -9.75 4.50 -13.87
CA SER A 12 -10.64 5.40 -13.15
C SER A 12 -9.89 6.71 -12.91
N GLY A 13 -10.32 7.80 -13.56
CA GLY A 13 -9.58 9.07 -13.54
C GLY A 13 -8.14 8.87 -14.03
N ASP A 14 -7.18 9.37 -13.26
CA ASP A 14 -5.75 9.30 -13.58
C ASP A 14 -5.11 7.96 -13.18
N PHE A 15 -5.88 7.04 -12.57
CA PHE A 15 -5.40 5.73 -12.15
C PHE A 15 -5.80 4.63 -13.12
N ARG A 16 -4.91 3.63 -13.28
CA ARG A 16 -5.18 2.44 -14.08
C ARG A 16 -4.49 1.20 -13.53
N ILE A 17 -5.08 0.06 -13.80
CA ILE A 17 -4.52 -1.27 -13.57
C ILE A 17 -4.10 -1.86 -14.91
N GLU A 18 -2.86 -2.34 -14.98
CA GLU A 18 -2.32 -3.08 -16.12
C GLU A 18 -1.74 -4.42 -15.67
N HIS A 19 -1.76 -5.41 -16.58
CA HIS A 19 -1.13 -6.69 -16.39
C HIS A 19 0.16 -6.77 -17.24
N ILE A 20 1.32 -6.85 -16.59
CA ILE A 20 2.63 -6.83 -17.25
C ILE A 20 3.32 -8.18 -17.09
N THR A 21 3.59 -8.86 -18.21
CA THR A 21 4.36 -10.10 -18.21
C THR A 21 5.84 -9.78 -18.34
N THR A 22 6.62 -10.08 -17.31
CA THR A 22 8.05 -9.78 -17.27
C THR A 22 8.78 -10.67 -16.28
N ASP A 23 10.11 -10.77 -16.40
CA ASP A 23 11.01 -11.36 -15.41
C ASP A 23 11.86 -10.30 -14.69
N THR A 24 11.65 -9.03 -15.02
CA THR A 24 12.36 -7.90 -14.43
C THR A 24 11.40 -6.74 -14.23
N TYR A 25 11.32 -6.24 -13.00
CA TYR A 25 10.50 -5.09 -12.70
C TYR A 25 11.29 -4.05 -11.89
N CYS A 26 11.27 -2.78 -12.35
CA CYS A 26 12.02 -1.69 -11.72
C CYS A 26 13.48 -2.05 -11.41
N GLY A 27 14.19 -2.66 -12.37
CA GLY A 27 15.58 -3.07 -12.23
C GLY A 27 15.84 -4.24 -11.28
N THR A 28 14.78 -4.84 -10.71
CA THR A 28 14.86 -6.03 -9.85
C THR A 28 14.42 -7.26 -10.63
N LYS A 29 15.20 -8.35 -10.53
CA LYS A 29 14.83 -9.62 -11.17
C LYS A 29 13.69 -10.28 -10.38
N GLU A 30 12.63 -10.63 -11.08
CA GLU A 30 11.45 -11.34 -10.58
C GLU A 30 11.28 -12.67 -11.32
N PRO A 31 10.54 -13.64 -10.81
CA PRO A 31 10.12 -14.79 -11.62
C PRO A 31 9.33 -14.32 -12.85
N LEU A 32 9.54 -14.96 -14.01
CA LEU A 32 8.73 -14.68 -15.20
C LEU A 32 7.26 -15.02 -14.91
N ASP A 33 6.44 -14.00 -14.80
CA ASP A 33 4.98 -14.10 -14.54
C ASP A 33 4.29 -12.84 -15.04
N THR A 34 2.96 -12.83 -14.96
CA THR A 34 2.14 -11.64 -15.18
C THR A 34 1.87 -10.97 -13.84
N TYR A 35 2.25 -9.70 -13.73
CA TYR A 35 2.12 -8.87 -12.55
C TYR A 35 1.00 -7.86 -12.71
N THR A 36 0.23 -7.65 -11.67
CA THR A 36 -0.77 -6.58 -11.59
C THR A 36 -0.09 -5.31 -11.11
N VAL A 37 -0.25 -4.23 -11.83
CA VAL A 37 0.40 -2.94 -11.57
C VAL A 37 -0.65 -1.84 -11.50
N LEU A 38 -0.59 -1.05 -10.44
CA LEU A 38 -1.35 0.18 -10.28
C LEU A 38 -0.50 1.36 -10.70
N PHE A 39 -0.98 2.15 -11.65
CA PHE A 39 -0.37 3.38 -12.11
C PHE A 39 -1.22 4.59 -11.75
N ASN A 40 -0.54 5.72 -11.52
CA ASN A 40 -1.11 7.05 -11.56
C ASN A 40 -0.44 7.80 -12.71
N GLU A 41 -1.19 8.19 -13.74
CA GLU A 41 -0.63 8.75 -14.98
C GLU A 41 0.49 7.89 -15.54
N HIS A 42 1.75 8.31 -15.39
CA HIS A 42 2.95 7.61 -15.86
C HIS A 42 3.74 6.93 -14.73
N HIS A 43 3.33 7.13 -13.48
CA HIS A 43 4.05 6.60 -12.32
C HIS A 43 3.48 5.26 -11.87
N ASN A 44 4.37 4.30 -11.67
CA ASN A 44 4.03 3.07 -10.97
C ASN A 44 3.84 3.37 -9.49
N ILE A 45 2.66 3.08 -8.98
CA ILE A 45 2.32 3.30 -7.56
C ILE A 45 2.55 2.03 -6.75
N MET A 46 2.13 0.87 -7.26
CA MET A 46 2.24 -0.41 -6.57
C MET A 46 2.16 -1.58 -7.55
N GLN A 47 2.79 -2.69 -7.20
CA GLN A 47 2.79 -3.91 -8.00
C GLN A 47 2.72 -5.16 -7.11
N ASP A 48 2.15 -6.25 -7.59
CA ASP A 48 2.07 -7.50 -6.84
C ASP A 48 3.32 -8.39 -7.02
N THR A 49 4.53 -7.80 -6.99
CA THR A 49 5.81 -8.50 -7.10
C THR A 49 6.25 -9.14 -5.78
N THR A 50 7.24 -10.05 -5.87
CA THR A 50 7.87 -10.63 -4.67
C THR A 50 8.61 -9.57 -3.87
N ARG A 51 9.20 -8.58 -4.54
CA ARG A 51 9.86 -7.45 -3.90
C ARG A 51 8.89 -6.64 -3.06
N GLU A 52 7.77 -6.23 -3.64
CA GLU A 52 6.73 -5.47 -2.93
C GLU A 52 6.28 -6.18 -1.65
N TYR A 53 5.99 -7.48 -1.74
CA TYR A 53 5.64 -8.27 -0.57
C TYR A 53 6.72 -8.25 0.52
N ARG A 54 8.01 -8.35 0.14
CA ARG A 54 9.13 -8.33 1.11
C ARG A 54 9.25 -7.00 1.85
N GLU A 55 8.89 -5.91 1.21
CA GLU A 55 8.93 -4.58 1.81
C GLU A 55 7.91 -4.43 2.95
N HIS A 56 6.82 -5.19 2.91
CA HIS A 56 5.80 -5.25 3.96
C HIS A 56 6.01 -6.39 4.97
N GLU A 57 6.86 -7.38 4.68
CA GLU A 57 6.91 -8.67 5.38
C GLU A 57 7.16 -8.52 6.88
N GLN A 58 8.03 -7.60 7.30
CA GLN A 58 8.31 -7.40 8.72
C GLN A 58 7.06 -6.89 9.44
N PHE A 59 6.40 -5.87 8.90
CA PHE A 59 5.17 -5.35 9.46
C PHE A 59 4.08 -6.42 9.55
N LEU A 60 3.89 -7.19 8.47
CA LEU A 60 2.87 -8.25 8.41
C LEU A 60 3.07 -9.34 9.45
N LYS A 61 4.32 -9.65 9.81
CA LYS A 61 4.66 -10.63 10.87
C LYS A 61 4.42 -10.10 12.28
N GLU A 62 4.60 -8.79 12.48
CA GLU A 62 4.51 -8.15 13.78
C GLU A 62 3.11 -7.58 14.07
N ALA A 63 2.27 -7.43 13.04
CA ALA A 63 0.93 -6.88 13.17
C ALA A 63 0.03 -7.71 14.07
N SER A 64 -0.62 -7.04 15.03
CA SER A 64 -1.56 -7.65 15.98
C SER A 64 -2.57 -6.62 16.49
N GLY A 65 -3.70 -7.10 17.03
CA GLY A 65 -4.75 -6.25 17.57
C GLY A 65 -5.48 -5.43 16.51
N ASP A 66 -5.79 -4.19 16.84
CA ASP A 66 -6.47 -3.26 15.93
C ASP A 66 -5.43 -2.52 15.07
N VAL A 67 -5.50 -2.71 13.76
CA VAL A 67 -4.49 -2.26 12.80
C VAL A 67 -5.01 -1.09 11.96
N LEU A 68 -4.20 -0.02 11.86
CA LEU A 68 -4.41 1.07 10.90
C LEU A 68 -3.49 0.89 9.70
N VAL A 69 -4.04 1.00 8.49
CA VAL A 69 -3.28 0.97 7.23
C VAL A 69 -3.59 2.23 6.44
N THR A 70 -2.55 2.97 6.01
CA THR A 70 -2.71 4.13 5.15
C THR A 70 -2.40 3.77 3.71
N GLY A 71 -3.35 4.05 2.82
CA GLY A 71 -3.34 3.63 1.43
C GLY A 71 -3.89 2.23 1.22
N LEU A 72 -4.74 2.09 0.21
CA LEU A 72 -5.29 0.79 -0.23
C LEU A 72 -4.31 0.08 -1.18
N GLY A 73 -3.69 0.84 -2.09
CA GLY A 73 -2.86 0.30 -3.14
C GLY A 73 -3.57 -0.82 -3.92
N LEU A 74 -2.90 -1.95 -4.11
CA LEU A 74 -3.49 -3.18 -4.68
C LEU A 74 -4.16 -4.10 -3.63
N GLY A 75 -4.22 -3.67 -2.37
CA GLY A 75 -4.80 -4.47 -1.30
C GLY A 75 -3.91 -5.62 -0.78
N LEU A 76 -2.61 -5.62 -1.08
CA LEU A 76 -1.67 -6.67 -0.65
C LEU A 76 -1.57 -6.78 0.87
N VAL A 77 -1.41 -5.65 1.55
CA VAL A 77 -1.32 -5.58 3.02
C VAL A 77 -2.61 -6.11 3.65
N ASN A 78 -3.75 -5.66 3.15
CA ASN A 78 -5.07 -6.04 3.67
C ASN A 78 -5.32 -7.53 3.55
N GLN A 79 -5.01 -8.10 2.38
CA GLN A 79 -5.17 -9.52 2.11
C GLN A 79 -4.27 -10.36 3.02
N SER A 80 -3.05 -9.87 3.31
CA SER A 80 -2.12 -10.55 4.21
C SER A 80 -2.57 -10.49 5.67
N LEU A 81 -3.11 -9.36 6.12
CA LEU A 81 -3.57 -9.18 7.49
C LEU A 81 -4.85 -9.97 7.79
N MET A 82 -5.67 -10.22 6.78
CA MET A 82 -6.93 -10.95 6.94
C MET A 82 -6.73 -12.37 7.47
N ASP A 83 -5.62 -13.02 7.11
CA ASP A 83 -5.29 -14.38 7.51
C ASP A 83 -4.41 -14.43 8.77
N ASN A 84 -4.05 -13.28 9.35
CA ASN A 84 -3.25 -13.22 10.57
C ASN A 84 -4.14 -13.40 11.81
N PRO A 85 -3.99 -14.51 12.57
CA PRO A 85 -4.84 -14.78 13.72
C PRO A 85 -4.65 -13.80 14.89
N ASN A 86 -3.58 -13.02 14.88
CA ASN A 86 -3.29 -12.03 15.92
C ASN A 86 -3.97 -10.66 15.63
N VAL A 87 -4.54 -10.47 14.43
CA VAL A 87 -5.20 -9.23 14.02
C VAL A 87 -6.68 -9.29 14.35
N THR A 88 -7.18 -8.31 15.08
CA THR A 88 -8.57 -8.21 15.51
C THR A 88 -9.41 -7.41 14.51
N SER A 89 -8.88 -6.27 14.06
CA SER A 89 -9.52 -5.44 13.04
C SER A 89 -8.48 -4.72 12.17
N VAL A 90 -8.89 -4.35 10.95
CA VAL A 90 -8.07 -3.56 10.02
C VAL A 90 -8.90 -2.37 9.52
N THR A 91 -8.42 -1.18 9.77
CA THR A 91 -8.95 0.06 9.20
C THR A 91 -8.01 0.58 8.13
N ILE A 92 -8.52 0.72 6.90
CA ILE A 92 -7.78 1.25 5.77
C ILE A 92 -8.29 2.66 5.50
N VAL A 93 -7.37 3.61 5.36
CA VAL A 93 -7.70 4.98 4.95
C VAL A 93 -7.11 5.22 3.56
N GLU A 94 -7.96 5.42 2.56
CA GLU A 94 -7.57 5.67 1.18
C GLU A 94 -8.10 7.02 0.73
N LYS A 95 -7.22 7.82 0.12
CA LYS A 95 -7.51 9.17 -0.34
C LYS A 95 -8.25 9.20 -1.68
N TYR A 96 -7.87 8.30 -2.60
CA TYR A 96 -8.31 8.36 -3.99
C TYR A 96 -9.51 7.45 -4.23
N GLN A 97 -10.67 8.06 -4.53
CA GLN A 97 -11.88 7.33 -4.91
C GLN A 97 -11.65 6.44 -6.13
N GLU A 98 -10.77 6.86 -7.03
CA GLU A 98 -10.38 6.12 -8.22
C GLU A 98 -9.72 4.78 -7.89
N VAL A 99 -8.81 4.77 -6.91
CA VAL A 99 -8.16 3.54 -6.40
C VAL A 99 -9.21 2.64 -5.74
N ILE A 100 -10.12 3.22 -4.95
CA ILE A 100 -11.21 2.47 -4.33
C ILE A 100 -12.09 1.81 -5.40
N ASN A 101 -12.45 2.54 -6.46
CA ASN A 101 -13.29 2.03 -7.55
C ASN A 101 -12.64 0.86 -8.30
N LEU A 102 -11.31 0.94 -8.50
CA LEU A 102 -10.55 -0.09 -9.22
C LEU A 102 -10.32 -1.33 -8.36
N VAL A 103 -9.98 -1.15 -7.08
CA VAL A 103 -9.37 -2.19 -6.25
C VAL A 103 -10.33 -2.80 -5.25
N TRP A 104 -11.08 -1.98 -4.49
CA TRP A 104 -11.80 -2.42 -3.29
C TRP A 104 -12.80 -3.55 -3.53
N LYS A 105 -13.51 -3.54 -4.64
CA LYS A 105 -14.49 -4.59 -4.99
C LYS A 105 -13.86 -5.95 -5.23
N HIS A 106 -12.55 -6.00 -5.53
CA HIS A 106 -11.79 -7.20 -5.81
C HIS A 106 -10.97 -7.70 -4.62
N CYS A 107 -10.83 -6.89 -3.56
CA CYS A 107 -10.19 -7.32 -2.34
C CYS A 107 -11.01 -8.39 -1.63
N PRO A 108 -10.39 -9.47 -1.14
CA PRO A 108 -11.04 -10.37 -0.20
C PRO A 108 -11.51 -9.58 1.02
N LYS A 109 -12.69 -9.94 1.54
CA LYS A 109 -13.28 -9.27 2.70
C LYS A 109 -13.74 -10.31 3.71
N ASN A 110 -13.39 -10.03 4.94
CA ASN A 110 -14.02 -10.66 6.10
C ASN A 110 -14.56 -9.56 7.01
N GLY A 111 -15.24 -9.90 8.08
CA GLY A 111 -15.88 -8.92 8.96
C GLY A 111 -14.92 -8.02 9.73
N ILE A 112 -13.59 -8.22 9.63
CA ILE A 112 -12.59 -7.45 10.38
C ILE A 112 -12.02 -6.26 9.60
N ILE A 113 -12.25 -6.16 8.28
CA ILE A 113 -11.68 -5.11 7.42
C ILE A 113 -12.71 -4.05 7.10
N ARG A 114 -12.39 -2.78 7.37
CA ARG A 114 -13.16 -1.62 6.95
C ARG A 114 -12.32 -0.64 6.13
N LEU A 115 -12.94 0.01 5.16
CA LEU A 115 -12.33 1.06 4.35
C LEU A 115 -12.97 2.42 4.67
N ILE A 116 -12.13 3.43 4.79
CA ILE A 116 -12.52 4.83 4.96
C ILE A 116 -11.96 5.62 3.78
N HIS A 117 -12.83 6.31 3.05
CA HIS A 117 -12.43 7.25 2.02
C HIS A 117 -12.13 8.60 2.67
N SER A 118 -10.86 8.91 2.85
CA SER A 118 -10.42 10.19 3.43
C SER A 118 -8.93 10.43 3.14
N ASP A 119 -8.52 11.69 3.20
CA ASP A 119 -7.10 12.04 3.25
C ASP A 119 -6.54 11.77 4.66
N ILE A 120 -5.44 11.05 4.75
CA ILE A 120 -4.79 10.71 6.02
C ILE A 120 -4.29 11.96 6.79
N TYR A 121 -4.06 13.06 6.11
CA TYR A 121 -3.70 14.35 6.74
C TYR A 121 -4.88 15.03 7.44
N GLU A 122 -6.11 14.68 7.06
CA GLU A 122 -7.35 15.30 7.55
C GLU A 122 -8.16 14.36 8.43
N TRP A 123 -8.03 13.03 8.21
CA TRP A 123 -8.79 12.05 8.95
C TRP A 123 -8.35 11.97 10.41
N LYS A 124 -9.32 11.92 11.31
CA LYS A 124 -9.09 11.74 12.76
C LYS A 124 -9.73 10.43 13.21
N PRO A 125 -8.94 9.53 13.80
CA PRO A 125 -9.49 8.30 14.39
C PRO A 125 -10.50 8.61 15.50
N ASP A 126 -11.52 7.77 15.60
CA ASP A 126 -12.49 7.73 16.70
C ASP A 126 -12.18 6.63 17.73
N CYS A 127 -11.11 5.88 17.52
CA CYS A 127 -10.64 4.79 18.36
C CYS A 127 -9.11 4.73 18.41
N MET A 128 -8.59 3.89 19.31
CA MET A 128 -7.16 3.58 19.38
C MET A 128 -6.82 2.42 18.47
N PHE A 129 -5.56 2.38 18.00
CA PHE A 129 -4.97 1.28 17.25
C PHE A 129 -3.73 0.75 17.97
N ASP A 130 -3.54 -0.56 17.92
CA ASP A 130 -2.35 -1.19 18.50
C ASP A 130 -1.13 -0.95 17.63
N ILE A 131 -1.30 -1.01 16.30
CA ILE A 131 -0.23 -0.78 15.33
C ILE A 131 -0.75 -0.07 14.07
N GLY A 132 0.07 0.79 13.48
CA GLY A 132 -0.24 1.50 12.24
C GLY A 132 0.85 1.33 11.19
N TRP A 133 0.45 1.05 9.93
CA TRP A 133 1.30 1.01 8.75
C TRP A 133 1.09 2.23 7.88
N PHE A 134 2.12 3.08 7.80
CA PHE A 134 2.09 4.35 7.08
C PHE A 134 2.95 4.25 5.81
N ASP A 135 2.28 3.97 4.70
CA ASP A 135 2.86 3.75 3.38
C ASP A 135 2.11 4.51 2.28
N SER A 136 1.66 5.73 2.60
CA SER A 136 0.94 6.60 1.66
C SER A 136 1.75 7.83 1.24
N TRP A 137 3.07 7.78 1.38
CA TRP A 137 3.95 8.86 0.96
C TRP A 137 3.99 8.97 -0.57
N CYS A 138 3.74 10.14 -1.12
CA CYS A 138 3.65 10.41 -2.57
C CYS A 138 4.75 11.31 -3.12
N GLY A 139 5.83 11.54 -2.39
CA GLY A 139 7.02 12.26 -2.88
C GLY A 139 6.92 13.80 -2.90
N GLU A 140 5.81 14.41 -2.47
CA GLU A 140 5.66 15.87 -2.37
C GLU A 140 6.55 16.49 -1.28
N ASN A 141 6.87 15.69 -0.25
CA ASN A 141 7.77 16.05 0.85
C ASN A 141 8.87 15.01 0.97
N THR A 142 9.93 15.32 1.73
CA THR A 142 10.89 14.27 2.05
C THR A 142 10.23 13.19 2.90
N HIS A 143 10.71 11.95 2.79
CA HIS A 143 10.22 10.84 3.60
C HIS A 143 10.31 11.13 5.11
N LYS A 144 11.32 11.89 5.55
CA LYS A 144 11.47 12.32 6.94
C LYS A 144 10.39 13.30 7.38
N GLU A 145 10.01 14.24 6.52
CA GLU A 145 8.93 15.19 6.80
C GLU A 145 7.57 14.49 6.89
N TYR A 146 7.32 13.54 5.98
CA TYR A 146 6.16 12.68 6.04
C TYR A 146 6.10 11.91 7.37
N GLN A 147 7.17 11.20 7.75
CA GLN A 147 7.24 10.46 9.01
C GLN A 147 7.00 11.35 10.23
N LYS A 148 7.64 12.53 10.25
CA LYS A 148 7.44 13.51 11.33
C LYS A 148 5.97 13.91 11.43
N LYS A 149 5.35 14.25 10.31
CA LYS A 149 3.95 14.70 10.27
C LYS A 149 2.98 13.60 10.70
N MET A 150 3.18 12.37 10.24
CA MET A 150 2.34 11.23 10.64
C MET A 150 2.50 10.91 12.12
N ASN A 151 3.71 10.96 12.67
CA ASN A 151 3.93 10.82 14.12
C ASN A 151 3.20 11.91 14.92
N GLU A 152 3.27 13.17 14.49
CA GLU A 152 2.56 14.27 15.16
C GLU A 152 1.03 14.05 15.17
N LEU A 153 0.46 13.61 14.04
CA LEU A 153 -0.98 13.44 13.90
C LEU A 153 -1.51 12.17 14.58
N TYR A 154 -0.74 11.08 14.55
CA TYR A 154 -1.25 9.76 14.90
C TYR A 154 -0.72 9.17 16.21
N SER A 155 0.36 9.71 16.82
CA SER A 155 0.81 9.23 18.13
C SER A 155 -0.25 9.28 19.25
N PRO A 156 -1.28 10.15 19.20
CA PRO A 156 -2.37 10.08 20.18
C PRO A 156 -3.33 8.89 19.97
N TYR A 157 -3.29 8.22 18.82
CA TYR A 157 -4.26 7.20 18.40
C TYR A 157 -3.65 5.85 18.07
N VAL A 158 -2.33 5.77 17.87
CA VAL A 158 -1.61 4.56 17.44
C VAL A 158 -0.45 4.29 18.38
N HIS A 159 -0.43 3.11 19.00
CA HIS A 159 0.62 2.76 19.97
C HIS A 159 1.97 2.48 19.30
N ASP A 160 1.96 1.77 18.16
CA ASP A 160 3.16 1.43 17.38
C ASP A 160 3.04 1.92 15.94
N ILE A 161 3.73 3.01 15.61
CA ILE A 161 3.70 3.61 14.27
C ILE A 161 4.85 3.05 13.44
N ARG A 162 4.53 2.39 12.35
CA ARG A 162 5.48 1.80 11.41
C ARG A 162 5.39 2.48 10.05
N PHE A 163 6.55 2.66 9.45
CA PHE A 163 6.68 3.29 8.14
C PHE A 163 7.31 2.33 7.14
N TRP A 164 6.87 2.42 5.89
CA TRP A 164 7.60 1.81 4.80
C TRP A 164 9.07 2.28 4.82
N LYS A 165 9.98 1.33 4.71
CA LYS A 165 11.42 1.59 4.65
C LYS A 165 11.93 1.17 3.29
N SER A 166 12.45 2.13 2.53
CA SER A 166 13.23 1.84 1.33
C SER A 166 14.46 1.02 1.72
N PHE A 167 14.57 -0.19 1.22
CA PHE A 167 15.78 -0.98 1.32
C PHE A 167 16.83 -0.41 0.37
N GLY A 168 17.64 0.55 0.88
CA GLY A 168 18.84 1.03 0.24
C GLY A 168 18.65 2.15 -0.77
N LYS A 169 19.12 3.33 -0.40
CA LYS A 169 19.19 4.62 -1.09
C LYS A 169 17.86 5.37 -1.20
N GLU A 170 17.94 6.67 -0.90
CA GLU A 170 16.95 7.70 -1.25
C GLU A 170 16.78 7.74 -2.78
N GLN A 171 16.05 6.79 -3.32
CA GLN A 171 15.60 6.81 -4.70
C GLN A 171 14.14 7.23 -4.66
N GLY A 172 13.87 8.37 -5.30
CA GLY A 172 12.53 8.87 -5.50
C GLY A 172 11.60 7.82 -6.11
N TRP A 173 10.34 7.89 -5.78
CA TRP A 173 9.27 7.13 -6.43
C TRP A 173 9.31 7.40 -7.93
N GLY A 174 9.31 6.36 -8.69
CA GLY A 174 9.21 6.38 -10.13
C GLY A 174 10.31 5.55 -10.76
N CYS A 175 9.96 4.33 -11.23
CA CYS A 175 10.61 3.82 -12.40
C CYS A 175 10.23 4.79 -13.52
N GLU A 176 11.13 5.73 -13.86
CA GLU A 176 11.05 6.37 -15.15
C GLU A 176 11.05 5.25 -16.18
N SER A 177 9.93 5.06 -16.86
CA SER A 177 9.90 4.24 -18.04
C SER A 177 10.88 4.89 -19.00
N GLU A 178 12.04 4.24 -19.24
CA GLU A 178 12.88 4.60 -20.37
C GLU A 178 12.01 4.52 -21.63
N ALA A 179 11.47 5.67 -22.02
CA ALA A 179 10.92 5.84 -23.35
C ALA A 179 12.12 5.67 -24.28
N LYS A 180 12.24 4.49 -24.89
CA LYS A 180 13.15 4.29 -26.02
C LYS A 180 12.63 5.16 -27.15
N GLU A 181 13.43 6.17 -27.51
CA GLU A 181 13.34 6.84 -28.81
C GLU A 181 13.48 5.84 -29.95
#